data_deee3cf382515704ad61948ba13ebdd2
#
_entry.id   deee3cf382515704ad61948ba13ebdd2
#
_cell.length_a   1.000
_cell.length_b   1.000
_cell.length_c   1.000
_cell.angle_alpha   90.00
_cell.angle_beta   90.00
_cell.angle_gamma   90.00
#
_symmetry.space_group_name_H-M   'P 1'
#
loop_
_entity.id
_entity.type
_entity.pdbx_description
1 polymer ?
#
loop_
_entity_poly.entity_id
_entity_poly.type
_entity_poly.pdbx_seq_one_letter_code
_entity_poly.pdbx_strand_id
1 'polypeptide(L)'
;MLLNDRDQIIAMTAEWTGERYPNGRPRVSDEKIEILKNLTQEEIWQPLYSCGYRFQFQGDLKPLHPDKKLYGRAVTCCFMPQRPDLRQHVFNVARSRGWKGDCNQWVIDSLEESDVVVCDLYD
;
A
#
# COMPACT_ATOMS: atom_id res chain seq x y z
N MET A 1 10.95 -0.26 -9.84
CA MET A 1 10.99 0.00 -8.37
C MET A 1 10.81 -1.33 -7.67
N LEU A 2 11.67 -1.66 -6.73
CA LEU A 2 11.52 -2.86 -5.90
C LEU A 2 10.89 -2.41 -4.57
N LEU A 3 9.62 -2.74 -4.34
CA LEU A 3 8.87 -2.30 -3.16
C LEU A 3 9.50 -2.72 -1.82
N ASN A 4 10.36 -3.73 -1.85
CA ASN A 4 11.02 -4.29 -0.68
C ASN A 4 12.54 -4.04 -0.66
N ASP A 5 13.03 -3.14 -1.53
CA ASP A 5 14.42 -2.70 -1.49
C ASP A 5 14.62 -1.75 -0.30
N ARG A 6 15.52 -2.12 0.61
CA ARG A 6 15.74 -1.41 1.86
C ARG A 6 16.16 0.05 1.66
N ASP A 7 17.07 0.29 0.74
CA ASP A 7 17.61 1.63 0.54
C ASP A 7 16.59 2.55 -0.14
N GLN A 8 15.78 2.01 -1.04
CA GLN A 8 14.65 2.73 -1.61
C GLN A 8 13.58 3.05 -0.56
N ILE A 9 13.26 2.12 0.33
CA ILE A 9 12.30 2.36 1.42
C ILE A 9 12.79 3.51 2.30
N ILE A 10 14.07 3.51 2.68
CA ILE A 10 14.66 4.58 3.50
C ILE A 10 14.61 5.91 2.77
N ALA A 11 14.99 5.93 1.49
CA ALA A 11 14.97 7.15 0.69
C ALA A 11 13.55 7.74 0.54
N MET A 12 12.54 6.89 0.34
CA MET A 12 11.14 7.30 0.22
C MET A 12 10.51 7.73 1.54
N THR A 13 11.13 7.39 2.66
CA THR A 13 10.65 7.72 4.02
C THR A 13 11.70 8.51 4.81
N ALA A 14 12.41 9.40 4.13
CA ALA A 14 13.56 10.15 4.71
C ALA A 14 13.16 11.00 5.93
N GLU A 15 11.94 11.51 5.96
CA GLU A 15 11.40 12.31 7.07
C GLU A 15 11.12 11.49 8.34
N TRP A 16 11.14 10.15 8.25
CA TRP A 16 10.92 9.30 9.41
C TRP A 16 12.16 9.23 10.30
N THR A 17 12.04 9.79 11.50
CA THR A 17 13.12 9.83 12.52
C THR A 17 13.01 8.75 13.60
N GLY A 18 11.93 7.96 13.58
CA GLY A 18 11.69 6.89 14.56
C GLY A 18 12.43 5.58 14.23
N GLU A 19 12.11 4.53 14.99
CA GLU A 19 12.63 3.20 14.76
C GLU A 19 12.25 2.65 13.38
N ARG A 20 13.08 1.74 12.87
CA ARG A 20 12.81 1.02 11.62
C ARG A 20 12.95 -0.48 11.82
N TYR A 21 12.19 -1.23 11.06
CA TYR A 21 12.41 -2.66 10.90
C TYR A 21 13.73 -2.93 10.15
N PRO A 22 14.28 -4.15 10.21
CA PRO A 22 15.52 -4.51 9.51
C PRO A 22 15.46 -4.27 7.98
N ASN A 23 14.27 -4.38 7.39
CA ASN A 23 14.04 -4.09 5.97
C ASN A 23 13.92 -2.59 5.64
N GLY A 24 14.17 -1.69 6.60
CA GLY A 24 14.13 -0.24 6.40
C GLY A 24 12.76 0.40 6.61
N ARG A 25 11.69 -0.38 6.76
CA ARG A 25 10.32 0.14 6.94
C ARG A 25 10.20 0.90 8.26
N PRO A 26 9.55 2.08 8.29
CA PRO A 26 9.18 2.76 9.51
C PRO A 26 8.42 1.85 10.46
N ARG A 27 8.82 1.83 11.72
CA ARG A 27 8.12 1.09 12.76
C ARG A 27 7.25 2.03 13.57
N VAL A 28 5.94 1.86 13.48
CA VAL A 28 4.98 2.52 14.35
C VAL A 28 4.85 1.67 15.62
N SER A 29 4.89 2.30 16.79
CA SER A 29 4.76 1.57 18.06
C SER A 29 3.38 0.91 18.20
N ASP A 30 3.33 -0.22 18.90
CA ASP A 30 2.10 -0.99 19.09
C ASP A 30 1.03 -0.15 19.81
N GLU A 31 1.43 0.72 20.75
CA GLU A 31 0.54 1.65 21.43
C GLU A 31 -0.19 2.57 20.44
N LYS A 32 0.53 3.14 19.48
CA LYS A 32 -0.07 3.99 18.44
C LYS A 32 -0.98 3.20 17.52
N ILE A 33 -0.62 1.97 17.18
CA ILE A 33 -1.47 1.08 16.38
C ILE A 33 -2.77 0.78 17.11
N GLU A 34 -2.74 0.53 18.41
CA GLU A 34 -3.96 0.30 19.20
C GLU A 34 -4.87 1.53 19.25
N ILE A 35 -4.31 2.72 19.32
CA ILE A 35 -5.08 3.97 19.20
C ILE A 35 -5.75 4.03 17.82
N LEU A 36 -4.99 3.83 16.73
CA LEU A 36 -5.50 3.88 15.37
C LEU A 36 -6.63 2.89 15.10
N LYS A 37 -6.58 1.70 15.69
CA LYS A 37 -7.64 0.70 15.56
C LYS A 37 -9.00 1.16 16.08
N ASN A 38 -9.02 2.11 17.00
CA ASN A 38 -10.22 2.62 17.63
C ASN A 38 -10.74 3.93 17.03
N LEU A 39 -10.00 4.52 16.10
CA LEU A 39 -10.38 5.74 15.40
C LEU A 39 -11.19 5.44 14.13
N THR A 40 -12.06 6.37 13.77
CA THR A 40 -12.69 6.39 12.46
C THR A 40 -11.74 6.97 11.41
N GLN A 41 -12.07 6.79 10.15
CA GLN A 41 -11.29 7.35 9.05
C GLN A 41 -11.29 8.89 9.09
N GLU A 42 -12.40 9.49 9.47
CA GLU A 42 -12.56 10.93 9.61
C GLU A 42 -11.70 11.49 10.74
N GLU A 43 -11.64 10.81 11.88
CA GLU A 43 -10.79 11.20 13.01
C GLU A 43 -9.31 11.14 12.65
N ILE A 44 -8.89 10.14 11.88
CA ILE A 44 -7.50 10.04 11.38
C ILE A 44 -7.19 11.13 10.37
N TRP A 45 -8.15 11.49 9.52
CA TRP A 45 -7.98 12.51 8.49
C TRP A 45 -7.89 13.94 9.05
N GLN A 46 -8.63 14.27 10.08
CA GLN A 46 -8.78 15.64 10.57
C GLN A 46 -7.45 16.37 10.85
N PRO A 47 -6.45 15.76 11.51
CA PRO A 47 -5.14 16.39 11.67
C PRO A 47 -4.42 16.67 10.34
N LEU A 48 -4.56 15.76 9.38
CA LEU A 48 -3.95 15.91 8.06
C LEU A 48 -4.53 17.08 7.29
N TYR A 49 -5.83 17.34 7.43
CA TYR A 49 -6.47 18.50 6.82
C TYR A 49 -5.83 19.81 7.31
N SER A 50 -5.54 19.90 8.60
CA SER A 50 -4.87 21.04 9.20
C SER A 50 -3.42 21.20 8.72
N CYS A 51 -2.77 20.12 8.30
CA CYS A 51 -1.44 20.12 7.71
C CYS A 51 -1.42 20.46 6.20
N GLY A 52 -2.56 20.83 5.63
CA GLY A 52 -2.66 21.23 4.21
C GLY A 52 -3.07 20.12 3.24
N TYR A 53 -3.31 18.91 3.70
CA TYR A 53 -3.81 17.80 2.87
C TYR A 53 -5.31 17.96 2.60
N ARG A 54 -5.68 18.91 1.77
CA ARG A 54 -7.06 19.22 1.42
C ARG A 54 -7.47 18.43 0.18
N PHE A 55 -8.74 18.04 0.11
CA PHE A 55 -9.32 17.32 -1.04
C PHE A 55 -8.69 15.95 -1.35
N GLN A 56 -8.05 15.33 -0.36
CA GLN A 56 -7.37 14.03 -0.49
C GLN A 56 -8.03 12.99 0.41
N PHE A 57 -9.33 13.10 0.58
CA PHE A 57 -10.12 12.23 1.42
C PHE A 57 -11.27 11.61 0.62
N GLN A 58 -11.45 10.31 0.78
CA GLN A 58 -12.59 9.58 0.27
C GLN A 58 -13.28 8.89 1.44
N GLY A 59 -14.50 9.32 1.73
CA GLY A 59 -15.36 8.73 2.75
C GLY A 59 -16.30 7.67 2.20
N ASP A 60 -17.23 7.24 3.04
CA ASP A 60 -18.32 6.32 2.70
C ASP A 60 -17.85 4.93 2.18
N LEU A 61 -16.63 4.53 2.51
CA LEU A 61 -16.17 3.19 2.21
C LEU A 61 -16.94 2.16 3.01
N LYS A 62 -17.45 1.12 2.33
CA LYS A 62 -18.21 0.04 2.96
C LYS A 62 -17.30 -1.12 3.31
N PRO A 63 -17.03 -1.39 4.60
CA PRO A 63 -16.25 -2.54 4.99
C PRO A 63 -17.04 -3.84 4.75
N LEU A 64 -16.43 -4.81 4.07
CA LEU A 64 -16.99 -6.15 3.92
C LEU A 64 -16.91 -6.95 5.22
N HIS A 65 -15.95 -6.61 6.08
CA HIS A 65 -15.73 -7.22 7.39
C HIS A 65 -15.70 -6.14 8.46
N PRO A 66 -16.87 -5.63 8.91
CA PRO A 66 -16.94 -4.49 9.84
C PRO A 66 -16.38 -4.79 11.24
N ASP A 67 -16.27 -6.06 11.59
CA ASP A 67 -15.67 -6.56 12.83
C ASP A 67 -14.13 -6.56 12.81
N LYS A 68 -13.52 -6.31 11.63
CA LYS A 68 -12.07 -6.29 11.46
C LYS A 68 -11.58 -4.89 11.16
N LYS A 69 -10.40 -4.57 11.67
CA LYS A 69 -9.71 -3.33 11.35
C LYS A 69 -8.57 -3.61 10.36
N LEU A 70 -8.47 -2.75 9.36
CA LEU A 70 -7.43 -2.83 8.33
C LEU A 70 -6.38 -1.75 8.62
N TYR A 71 -5.16 -2.17 8.86
CA TYR A 71 -4.02 -1.29 9.07
C TYR A 71 -2.75 -1.95 8.55
N GLY A 72 -1.84 -1.16 8.01
CA GLY A 72 -0.59 -1.67 7.46
C GLY A 72 0.10 -0.69 6.53
N ARG A 73 1.15 -1.16 5.86
CA ARG A 73 1.80 -0.40 4.79
C ARG A 73 0.87 -0.32 3.59
N ALA A 74 0.51 0.88 3.17
CA ALA A 74 -0.26 1.07 1.96
C ALA A 74 0.60 0.75 0.71
N VAL A 75 0.15 -0.20 -0.07
CA VAL A 75 0.71 -0.53 -1.39
C VAL A 75 -0.33 -0.18 -2.43
N THR A 76 -0.07 0.85 -3.21
CA THR A 76 -1.01 1.33 -4.22
C THR A 76 -0.81 0.60 -5.54
N CYS A 77 -1.90 0.27 -6.21
CA CYS A 77 -1.89 -0.22 -7.58
C CYS A 77 -3.09 0.32 -8.35
N CYS A 78 -2.91 0.45 -9.66
CA CYS A 78 -3.97 0.83 -10.58
C CYS A 78 -4.17 -0.33 -11.56
N PHE A 79 -5.39 -0.82 -11.64
CA PHE A 79 -5.76 -1.84 -12.60
C PHE A 79 -6.27 -1.16 -13.88
N MET A 80 -5.47 -1.23 -14.92
CA MET A 80 -5.81 -0.71 -16.24
C MET A 80 -6.25 -1.84 -17.17
N PRO A 81 -7.03 -1.56 -18.21
CA PRO A 81 -7.36 -2.55 -19.23
C PRO A 81 -6.10 -3.21 -19.79
N GLN A 82 -6.19 -4.50 -20.04
CA GLN A 82 -5.07 -5.25 -20.62
C GLN A 82 -4.70 -4.74 -22.01
N ARG A 83 -3.41 -4.72 -22.27
CA ARG A 83 -2.83 -4.44 -23.57
C ARG A 83 -2.54 -5.77 -24.28
N PRO A 84 -3.39 -6.24 -25.23
CA PRO A 84 -3.20 -7.53 -25.91
C PRO A 84 -1.85 -7.64 -26.62
N ASP A 85 -1.36 -6.54 -27.13
CA ASP A 85 -0.06 -6.43 -27.83
C ASP A 85 1.15 -6.67 -26.92
N LEU A 86 1.03 -6.41 -25.61
CA LEU A 86 2.11 -6.56 -24.64
C LEU A 86 1.92 -7.78 -23.75
N ARG A 87 0.70 -8.26 -23.61
CA ARG A 87 0.34 -9.28 -22.60
C ARG A 87 1.23 -10.51 -22.65
N GLN A 88 1.44 -11.08 -23.83
CA GLN A 88 2.22 -12.32 -23.95
C GLN A 88 3.67 -12.15 -23.51
N HIS A 89 4.26 -11.00 -23.88
CA HIS A 89 5.63 -10.69 -23.47
C HIS A 89 5.74 -10.52 -21.96
N VAL A 90 4.87 -9.72 -21.35
CA VAL A 90 4.86 -9.48 -19.89
C VAL A 90 4.63 -10.77 -19.13
N PHE A 91 3.69 -11.59 -19.59
CA PHE A 91 3.44 -12.92 -19.02
C PHE A 91 4.69 -13.81 -19.05
N ASN A 92 5.36 -13.89 -20.18
CA ASN A 92 6.58 -14.70 -20.33
C ASN A 92 7.70 -14.21 -19.39
N VAL A 93 7.89 -12.89 -19.29
CA VAL A 93 8.87 -12.31 -18.36
C VAL A 93 8.52 -12.60 -16.90
N ALA A 94 7.26 -12.46 -16.51
CA ALA A 94 6.82 -12.77 -15.17
C ALA A 94 7.09 -14.25 -14.82
N ARG A 95 6.71 -15.17 -15.69
CA ARG A 95 6.92 -16.62 -15.48
C ARG A 95 8.40 -17.01 -15.47
N SER A 96 9.23 -16.40 -16.31
CA SER A 96 10.68 -16.64 -16.29
C SER A 96 11.35 -16.21 -14.98
N ARG A 97 10.73 -15.29 -14.25
CA ARG A 97 11.16 -14.82 -12.93
C ARG A 97 10.48 -15.55 -11.76
N GLY A 98 9.61 -16.51 -12.05
CA GLY A 98 8.83 -17.23 -11.02
C GLY A 98 7.73 -16.37 -10.38
N TRP A 99 7.36 -15.26 -10.99
CA TRP A 99 6.31 -14.37 -10.48
C TRP A 99 4.92 -14.94 -10.76
N LYS A 100 4.00 -14.72 -9.82
CA LYS A 100 2.58 -15.06 -9.93
C LYS A 100 1.80 -13.99 -10.68
N GLY A 101 2.07 -12.73 -10.36
CA GLY A 101 1.48 -11.58 -11.02
C GLY A 101 2.09 -11.31 -12.39
N ASP A 102 1.32 -10.67 -13.23
CA ASP A 102 1.77 -10.10 -14.51
C ASP A 102 1.10 -8.75 -14.72
N CYS A 103 1.32 -8.08 -15.84
CA CYS A 103 0.62 -6.82 -16.20
C CYS A 103 0.20 -5.95 -15.00
N ASN A 104 -1.08 -6.00 -14.66
CA ASN A 104 -1.68 -5.20 -13.61
C ASN A 104 -1.53 -5.78 -12.19
N GLN A 105 -1.06 -7.02 -12.07
CA GLN A 105 -1.02 -7.78 -10.81
C GLN A 105 0.41 -7.96 -10.28
N TRP A 106 1.38 -7.27 -10.84
CA TRP A 106 2.79 -7.40 -10.46
C TRP A 106 3.06 -7.14 -8.98
N VAL A 107 2.23 -6.33 -8.35
CA VAL A 107 2.35 -6.00 -6.92
C VAL A 107 2.19 -7.22 -6.01
N ILE A 108 1.48 -8.26 -6.46
CA ILE A 108 1.20 -9.47 -5.68
C ILE A 108 2.48 -10.14 -5.20
N ASP A 109 3.52 -10.16 -6.05
CA ASP A 109 4.80 -10.81 -5.72
C ASP A 109 5.67 -9.99 -4.76
N SER A 110 5.26 -8.77 -4.45
CA SER A 110 5.96 -7.84 -3.56
C SER A 110 5.22 -7.59 -2.24
N LEU A 111 4.08 -8.26 -2.03
CA LEU A 111 3.32 -8.11 -0.79
C LEU A 111 3.99 -8.89 0.34
N GLU A 112 4.01 -8.25 1.49
CA GLU A 112 4.46 -8.84 2.76
C GLU A 112 3.31 -8.86 3.76
N GLU A 113 3.49 -9.60 4.83
CA GLU A 113 2.55 -9.57 5.96
C GLU A 113 2.35 -8.12 6.44
N SER A 114 1.13 -7.77 6.77
CA SER A 114 0.72 -6.42 7.16
C SER A 114 0.73 -5.38 6.03
N ASP A 115 0.77 -5.78 4.78
CA ASP A 115 0.51 -4.86 3.67
C ASP A 115 -0.98 -4.71 3.41
N VAL A 116 -1.38 -3.49 3.09
CA VAL A 116 -2.73 -3.12 2.67
C VAL A 116 -2.67 -2.67 1.21
N VAL A 117 -3.30 -3.42 0.33
CA VAL A 117 -3.38 -3.05 -1.08
C VAL A 117 -4.52 -2.06 -1.29
N VAL A 118 -4.19 -0.90 -1.82
CA VAL A 118 -5.16 0.12 -2.23
C VAL A 118 -5.20 0.13 -3.74
N CYS A 119 -6.32 -0.32 -4.28
CA CYS A 119 -6.51 -0.46 -5.73
C CYS A 119 -7.46 0.61 -6.24
N ASP A 120 -7.08 1.23 -7.35
CA ASP A 120 -7.97 1.99 -8.20
C ASP A 120 -8.32 1.09 -9.41
N LEU A 121 -9.61 0.80 -9.54
CA LEU A 121 -10.12 0.01 -10.65
C LEU A 121 -10.61 0.96 -11.73
N TYR A 122 -9.88 1.02 -12.81
CA TYR A 122 -10.22 1.81 -13.97
C TYR A 122 -10.89 0.90 -15.02
N ASP A 123 -12.18 1.10 -15.21
CA ASP A 123 -12.99 0.45 -16.25
C ASP A 123 -13.15 1.36 -17.47
#